data_1e954d06cfee9d58bbcfa4e11b8295a3
#
_entry.id   1e954d06cfee9d58bbcfa4e11b8295a3
#
_cell.length_a   1.000
_cell.length_b   1.000
_cell.length_c   1.000
_cell.angle_alpha   90.00
_cell.angle_beta   90.00
_cell.angle_gamma   90.00
#
_symmetry.space_group_name_H-M   'P 1'
#
loop_
_entity.id
_entity.type
_entity.pdbx_description
1 polymer ?
#
loop_
_entity_poly.entity_id
_entity_poly.type
_entity_poly.pdbx_seq_one_letter_code
_entity_poly.pdbx_strand_id
1 'polypeptide(L)'
;MAPSLSRVRHLIGRAVLLSAAVRSKKKWTAATIGVAVIGTLAAVALGEPGSGVTPTNLVTANFDHTVHVNSDRVKFQTKDPTYVRVQKLVFGANSRSGWHHHPGLVLVTVESGSVTLWQSDCSSKTYGPGLPNGAVFAEGGDDPVQATSTSGATVYVTYVAPSADPPVFRIEDDAISCP
;
A
#
# COMPACT_ATOMS: atom_id res chain seq x y z
N MET A 1 28.35 46.52 -0.94
CA MET A 1 27.47 47.44 -0.22
C MET A 1 26.45 46.60 0.53
N ALA A 2 26.66 46.34 1.80
CA ALA A 2 25.65 46.00 2.81
C ALA A 2 25.38 47.32 3.58
N PRO A 3 24.41 47.45 4.44
CA PRO A 3 23.56 46.53 5.20
C PRO A 3 22.11 47.00 5.41
N SER A 4 21.25 46.24 6.08
CA SER A 4 20.55 46.82 7.23
C SER A 4 19.80 45.76 8.06
N LEU A 5 20.24 45.61 9.29
CA LEU A 5 19.54 44.89 10.38
C LEU A 5 18.39 45.76 10.90
N SER A 6 17.19 45.15 11.07
CA SER A 6 16.11 45.74 11.85
C SER A 6 15.69 44.78 12.96
N ARG A 7 15.84 45.27 14.19
CA ARG A 7 15.50 44.63 15.46
C ARG A 7 13.99 44.64 15.65
N VAL A 8 13.43 43.54 16.14
CA VAL A 8 12.09 43.52 16.75
C VAL A 8 12.22 43.07 18.22
N ARG A 9 11.67 43.94 19.07
CA ARG A 9 11.74 43.89 20.52
C ARG A 9 10.76 42.85 21.10
N HIS A 10 11.21 42.17 22.15
CA HIS A 10 10.40 41.42 23.10
C HIS A 10 9.39 42.31 23.85
N LEU A 11 8.18 41.81 23.97
CA LEU A 11 7.23 42.26 25.00
C LEU A 11 6.78 41.05 25.83
N ILE A 12 7.27 41.04 27.06
CA ILE A 12 6.89 40.08 28.10
C ILE A 12 5.66 40.65 28.83
N GLY A 13 4.53 39.99 28.73
CA GLY A 13 3.33 40.29 29.49
C GLY A 13 3.19 39.34 30.67
N ARG A 14 3.38 39.88 31.89
CA ARG A 14 3.08 39.22 33.16
C ARG A 14 1.58 39.15 33.41
N ALA A 15 1.02 37.97 33.59
CA ALA A 15 -0.33 37.79 34.10
C ALA A 15 -0.27 37.50 35.61
N VAL A 16 -1.00 38.33 36.36
CA VAL A 16 -1.12 38.28 37.81
C VAL A 16 -2.21 37.28 38.21
N LEU A 17 -1.85 36.35 39.11
CA LEU A 17 -2.79 35.42 39.75
C LEU A 17 -3.51 36.14 40.92
N LEU A 18 -4.81 36.17 40.87
CA LEU A 18 -5.67 36.51 42.00
C LEU A 18 -6.45 35.29 42.46
N SER A 19 -6.06 34.76 43.61
CA SER A 19 -6.80 33.72 44.34
C SER A 19 -7.99 34.33 45.08
N ALA A 20 -9.16 33.78 44.87
CA ALA A 20 -10.29 33.98 45.77
C ALA A 20 -10.87 32.63 46.19
N ALA A 21 -10.66 32.29 47.46
CA ALA A 21 -11.24 31.12 48.10
C ALA A 21 -12.67 31.44 48.55
N VAL A 22 -13.66 30.72 48.03
CA VAL A 22 -15.02 30.68 48.62
C VAL A 22 -15.31 29.25 49.07
N ARG A 23 -15.35 29.07 50.41
CA ARG A 23 -15.84 27.85 51.05
C ARG A 23 -17.37 27.86 51.03
N SER A 24 -17.98 26.93 50.32
CA SER A 24 -19.37 26.57 50.49
C SER A 24 -19.48 25.05 50.68
N LYS A 25 -19.90 24.67 51.92
CA LYS A 25 -20.23 23.28 52.25
C LYS A 25 -21.64 22.98 51.76
N LYS A 26 -21.80 22.35 50.65
CA LYS A 26 -23.07 21.73 50.23
C LYS A 26 -22.81 20.27 49.95
N LYS A 27 -23.44 19.41 50.77
CA LYS A 27 -23.47 17.96 50.59
C LYS A 27 -24.30 17.69 49.35
N TRP A 28 -23.66 17.22 48.28
CA TRP A 28 -24.32 16.71 47.10
C TRP A 28 -24.11 15.20 47.08
N THR A 29 -25.20 14.46 47.14
CA THR A 29 -25.24 13.03 46.84
C THR A 29 -24.96 12.89 45.33
N ALA A 30 -23.81 12.31 45.01
CA ALA A 30 -23.46 12.02 43.60
C ALA A 30 -24.28 10.82 43.14
N ALA A 31 -25.29 11.09 42.32
CA ALA A 31 -25.87 10.06 41.48
C ALA A 31 -24.93 9.85 40.26
N THR A 32 -24.19 8.78 40.30
CA THR A 32 -23.36 8.35 39.13
C THR A 32 -24.29 7.81 38.06
N ILE A 33 -24.63 8.66 37.08
CA ILE A 33 -25.20 8.20 35.82
C ILE A 33 -24.07 7.64 34.99
N GLY A 34 -23.93 6.33 34.95
CA GLY A 34 -23.02 5.66 34.09
C GLY A 34 -23.50 5.79 32.64
N VAL A 35 -22.91 6.70 31.86
CA VAL A 35 -23.08 6.73 30.39
C VAL A 35 -22.23 5.61 29.84
N ALA A 36 -22.86 4.48 29.52
CA ALA A 36 -22.21 3.45 28.72
C ALA A 36 -22.04 3.98 27.29
N VAL A 37 -20.85 4.48 26.95
CA VAL A 37 -20.48 4.77 25.58
C VAL A 37 -20.27 3.41 24.90
N ILE A 38 -21.32 2.93 24.23
CA ILE A 38 -21.19 1.81 23.28
C ILE A 38 -20.47 2.38 22.07
N GLY A 39 -19.14 2.30 22.09
CA GLY A 39 -18.32 2.56 20.92
C GLY A 39 -18.63 1.50 19.89
N THR A 40 -19.40 1.84 18.86
CA THR A 40 -19.46 1.05 17.64
C THR A 40 -18.06 1.14 17.01
N LEU A 41 -17.26 0.08 17.21
CA LEU A 41 -16.08 -0.15 16.39
C LEU A 41 -16.61 -0.34 14.96
N ALA A 42 -16.52 0.71 14.14
CA ALA A 42 -16.61 0.55 12.70
C ALA A 42 -15.45 -0.40 12.34
N ALA A 43 -15.77 -1.64 12.00
CA ALA A 43 -14.83 -2.54 11.37
C ALA A 43 -14.45 -1.86 10.04
N VAL A 44 -13.27 -1.28 9.97
CA VAL A 44 -12.66 -0.92 8.71
C VAL A 44 -12.46 -2.27 8.02
N ALA A 45 -13.15 -2.48 6.91
CA ALA A 45 -12.90 -3.62 6.05
C ALA A 45 -11.46 -3.48 5.56
N LEU A 46 -10.56 -4.17 6.25
CA LEU A 46 -9.19 -4.35 5.76
C LEU A 46 -9.31 -5.44 4.70
N GLY A 47 -8.88 -5.16 3.48
CA GLY A 47 -8.81 -6.15 2.43
C GLY A 47 -8.13 -7.44 2.91
N GLU A 48 -8.35 -8.56 2.22
CA GLU A 48 -7.80 -9.83 2.66
C GLU A 48 -6.26 -9.80 2.66
N PRO A 49 -5.60 -9.85 3.83
CA PRO A 49 -4.15 -9.76 3.88
C PRO A 49 -3.51 -11.01 3.25
N GLY A 50 -2.42 -10.80 2.53
CA GLY A 50 -1.56 -11.88 2.06
C GLY A 50 -1.01 -12.71 3.23
N SER A 51 -0.64 -13.96 2.94
CA SER A 51 -0.08 -14.89 3.93
C SER A 51 1.10 -15.65 3.33
N GLY A 52 2.21 -15.74 4.07
CA GLY A 52 3.37 -16.54 3.69
C GLY A 52 4.20 -15.97 2.52
N VAL A 53 4.03 -14.69 2.19
CA VAL A 53 4.81 -13.99 1.17
C VAL A 53 5.75 -12.98 1.83
N THR A 54 7.05 -13.07 1.52
CA THR A 54 8.07 -12.16 2.05
C THR A 54 8.58 -11.25 0.94
N PRO A 55 8.27 -9.93 0.97
CA PRO A 55 8.78 -8.98 0.00
C PRO A 55 10.15 -8.42 0.39
N THR A 56 11.00 -8.17 -0.60
CA THR A 56 12.26 -7.43 -0.48
C THR A 56 12.33 -6.39 -1.57
N ASN A 57 12.32 -5.10 -1.21
CA ASN A 57 12.53 -4.02 -2.17
C ASN A 57 13.99 -4.03 -2.63
N LEU A 58 14.21 -4.12 -3.92
CA LEU A 58 15.54 -4.08 -4.52
C LEU A 58 15.90 -2.65 -4.93
N VAL A 59 15.00 -1.99 -5.64
CA VAL A 59 15.17 -0.62 -6.10
C VAL A 59 13.82 0.04 -6.34
N THR A 60 13.77 1.35 -6.09
CA THR A 60 12.66 2.22 -6.52
C THR A 60 13.28 3.48 -7.13
N ALA A 61 12.83 3.84 -8.31
CA ALA A 61 13.23 5.03 -9.05
C ALA A 61 12.02 5.61 -9.79
N ASN A 62 12.17 6.76 -10.43
CA ASN A 62 11.10 7.35 -11.22
C ASN A 62 11.62 7.84 -12.57
N PHE A 63 10.73 7.81 -13.55
CA PHE A 63 10.84 8.67 -14.72
C PHE A 63 10.18 10.01 -14.37
N ASP A 64 10.91 11.10 -14.48
CA ASP A 64 10.43 12.46 -14.24
C ASP A 64 9.69 13.05 -15.47
N HIS A 65 9.60 12.28 -16.54
CA HIS A 65 8.95 12.62 -17.81
C HIS A 65 8.23 11.41 -18.38
N THR A 66 7.43 11.63 -19.43
CA THR A 66 6.81 10.55 -20.19
C THR A 66 7.86 9.77 -20.96
N VAL A 67 7.72 8.46 -20.97
CA VAL A 67 8.59 7.55 -21.73
C VAL A 67 7.84 7.00 -22.92
N HIS A 68 8.49 7.00 -24.08
CA HIS A 68 7.96 6.40 -25.30
C HIS A 68 9.06 5.62 -26.00
N VAL A 69 8.98 4.30 -25.90
CA VAL A 69 9.85 3.37 -26.63
C VAL A 69 8.98 2.60 -27.61
N ASN A 70 9.33 2.70 -28.88
CA ASN A 70 8.65 2.00 -29.96
C ASN A 70 9.70 1.29 -30.83
N SER A 71 9.77 -0.01 -30.71
CA SER A 71 10.59 -0.87 -31.54
C SER A 71 9.69 -1.71 -32.48
N ASP A 72 10.29 -2.54 -33.30
CA ASP A 72 9.59 -3.33 -34.34
C ASP A 72 8.34 -4.08 -33.79
N ARG A 73 8.45 -4.70 -32.61
CA ARG A 73 7.40 -5.55 -32.05
C ARG A 73 7.01 -5.22 -30.60
N VAL A 74 7.67 -4.26 -29.97
CA VAL A 74 7.42 -3.88 -28.59
C VAL A 74 7.18 -2.39 -28.50
N LYS A 75 6.06 -2.01 -27.89
CA LYS A 75 5.75 -0.64 -27.56
C LYS A 75 5.60 -0.51 -26.04
N PHE A 76 6.35 0.42 -25.45
CA PHE A 76 6.20 0.83 -24.05
C PHE A 76 5.97 2.34 -24.02
N GLN A 77 4.93 2.77 -23.33
CA GLN A 77 4.59 4.18 -23.22
C GLN A 77 3.97 4.49 -21.87
N THR A 78 4.45 5.54 -21.22
CA THR A 78 3.80 6.13 -20.06
C THR A 78 3.07 7.40 -20.47
N LYS A 79 1.90 7.68 -19.86
CA LYS A 79 1.13 8.90 -20.12
C LYS A 79 1.66 10.08 -19.32
N ASP A 80 2.21 9.80 -18.14
CA ASP A 80 2.69 10.76 -17.15
C ASP A 80 4.01 10.26 -16.54
N PRO A 81 4.72 11.08 -15.73
CA PRO A 81 5.81 10.60 -14.88
C PRO A 81 5.37 9.38 -14.08
N THR A 82 6.24 8.39 -13.97
CA THR A 82 5.93 7.11 -13.33
C THR A 82 7.03 6.66 -12.40
N TYR A 83 6.65 5.97 -11.32
CA TYR A 83 7.57 5.22 -10.50
C TYR A 83 7.80 3.82 -11.07
N VAL A 84 9.04 3.36 -10.96
CA VAL A 84 9.42 1.98 -11.23
C VAL A 84 9.98 1.39 -9.94
N ARG A 85 9.42 0.25 -9.52
CA ARG A 85 9.93 -0.52 -8.39
C ARG A 85 10.23 -1.93 -8.83
N VAL A 86 11.36 -2.46 -8.38
CA VAL A 86 11.67 -3.88 -8.50
C VAL A 86 11.69 -4.50 -7.11
N GLN A 87 10.92 -5.58 -6.95
CA GLN A 87 10.88 -6.37 -5.74
C GLN A 87 11.22 -7.83 -6.02
N LYS A 88 11.85 -8.47 -5.06
CA LYS A 88 11.88 -9.92 -4.95
C LYS A 88 10.80 -10.34 -3.96
N LEU A 89 9.92 -11.26 -4.35
CA LEU A 89 8.95 -11.89 -3.45
C LEU A 89 9.30 -13.37 -3.29
N VAL A 90 9.34 -13.83 -2.05
CA VAL A 90 9.49 -15.25 -1.72
C VAL A 90 8.15 -15.75 -1.20
N PHE A 91 7.52 -16.61 -1.96
CA PHE A 91 6.32 -17.33 -1.58
C PHE A 91 6.73 -18.59 -0.82
N GLY A 92 6.27 -18.75 0.42
CA GLY A 92 6.36 -20.01 1.14
C GLY A 92 5.39 -21.06 0.57
N ALA A 93 5.44 -22.27 1.07
CA ALA A 93 4.43 -23.29 0.74
C ALA A 93 3.04 -22.85 1.26
N ASN A 94 1.99 -23.09 0.46
CA ASN A 94 0.61 -22.71 0.76
C ASN A 94 0.43 -21.22 1.08
N SER A 95 1.16 -20.37 0.37
CA SER A 95 1.13 -18.92 0.50
C SER A 95 0.18 -18.27 -0.49
N ARG A 96 -0.25 -17.05 -0.14
CA ARG A 96 -1.09 -16.22 -1.00
C ARG A 96 -0.76 -14.73 -0.84
N SER A 97 -0.92 -13.96 -1.91
CA SER A 97 -0.71 -12.51 -1.89
C SER A 97 -1.87 -11.74 -1.22
N GLY A 98 -3.03 -12.35 -1.00
CA GLY A 98 -4.30 -11.64 -0.79
C GLY A 98 -4.84 -11.05 -2.11
N TRP A 99 -6.15 -10.75 -2.14
CA TRP A 99 -6.76 -10.07 -3.27
C TRP A 99 -6.31 -8.62 -3.32
N HIS A 100 -5.95 -8.15 -4.50
CA HIS A 100 -5.43 -6.79 -4.70
C HIS A 100 -5.43 -6.42 -6.17
N HIS A 101 -5.36 -5.13 -6.44
CA HIS A 101 -5.11 -4.60 -7.78
C HIS A 101 -3.92 -3.63 -7.80
N HIS A 102 -3.54 -3.22 -8.99
CA HIS A 102 -2.41 -2.33 -9.22
C HIS A 102 -2.81 -1.12 -10.06
N PRO A 103 -2.47 0.12 -9.64
CA PRO A 103 -2.84 1.33 -10.41
C PRO A 103 -2.06 1.49 -11.72
N GLY A 104 -1.16 0.56 -12.02
CA GLY A 104 -0.32 0.59 -13.21
C GLY A 104 0.02 -0.81 -13.72
N LEU A 105 1.04 -0.89 -14.57
CA LEU A 105 1.53 -2.15 -15.12
C LEU A 105 2.42 -2.87 -14.10
N VAL A 106 2.21 -4.18 -13.98
CA VAL A 106 3.10 -5.08 -13.22
C VAL A 106 3.57 -6.21 -14.12
N LEU A 107 4.87 -6.45 -14.12
CA LEU A 107 5.49 -7.58 -14.77
C LEU A 107 6.06 -8.52 -13.71
N VAL A 108 5.65 -9.77 -13.73
CA VAL A 108 6.10 -10.80 -12.80
C VAL A 108 6.91 -11.85 -13.54
N THR A 109 8.13 -12.10 -13.06
CA THR A 109 9.01 -13.16 -13.57
C THR A 109 9.23 -14.19 -12.48
N VAL A 110 8.86 -15.44 -12.72
CA VAL A 110 9.04 -16.56 -11.81
C VAL A 110 10.43 -17.14 -12.01
N GLU A 111 11.32 -16.96 -11.01
CA GLU A 111 12.69 -17.50 -11.01
C GLU A 111 12.68 -18.99 -10.72
N SER A 112 11.89 -19.40 -9.71
CA SER A 112 11.83 -20.79 -9.28
C SER A 112 10.46 -21.09 -8.63
N GLY A 113 10.09 -22.39 -8.63
CA GLY A 113 8.80 -22.83 -8.16
C GLY A 113 7.66 -22.49 -9.13
N SER A 114 6.46 -22.29 -8.61
CA SER A 114 5.30 -21.94 -9.42
C SER A 114 4.33 -21.02 -8.67
N VAL A 115 3.69 -20.14 -9.42
CA VAL A 115 2.65 -19.23 -8.93
C VAL A 115 1.40 -19.42 -9.77
N THR A 116 0.25 -19.57 -9.12
CA THR A 116 -1.07 -19.53 -9.75
C THR A 116 -1.66 -18.14 -9.56
N LEU A 117 -1.91 -17.45 -10.66
CA LEU A 117 -2.60 -16.16 -10.68
C LEU A 117 -4.09 -16.40 -10.87
N TRP A 118 -4.89 -15.93 -9.94
CA TRP A 118 -6.35 -15.94 -9.94
C TRP A 118 -6.87 -14.57 -10.35
N GLN A 119 -7.90 -14.56 -11.19
CA GLN A 119 -8.66 -13.36 -11.58
C GLN A 119 -9.93 -13.25 -10.74
N SER A 120 -10.57 -12.09 -10.77
CA SER A 120 -11.82 -11.84 -10.04
C SER A 120 -12.98 -12.72 -10.46
N ASP A 121 -12.97 -13.26 -11.69
CA ASP A 121 -13.93 -14.23 -12.22
C ASP A 121 -13.61 -15.68 -11.82
N CYS A 122 -12.63 -15.89 -10.95
CA CYS A 122 -12.10 -17.19 -10.52
C CYS A 122 -11.43 -18.01 -11.61
N SER A 123 -11.16 -17.46 -12.78
CA SER A 123 -10.26 -18.08 -13.73
C SER A 123 -8.83 -18.03 -13.22
N SER A 124 -8.00 -19.00 -13.56
CA SER A 124 -6.62 -19.01 -13.10
C SER A 124 -5.65 -19.60 -14.11
N LYS A 125 -4.39 -19.19 -13.99
CA LYS A 125 -3.27 -19.74 -14.75
C LYS A 125 -2.06 -19.91 -13.85
N THR A 126 -1.34 -21.02 -14.02
CA THR A 126 -0.11 -21.30 -13.27
C THR A 126 1.11 -21.01 -14.14
N TYR A 127 2.06 -20.26 -13.57
CA TYR A 127 3.30 -19.83 -14.21
C TYR A 127 4.50 -20.36 -13.45
N GLY A 128 5.57 -20.67 -14.17
CA GLY A 128 6.83 -21.13 -13.62
C GLY A 128 7.76 -21.66 -14.71
N PRO A 129 9.06 -21.82 -14.43
CA PRO A 129 10.01 -22.39 -15.37
C PRO A 129 9.57 -23.78 -15.87
N GLY A 130 9.50 -23.95 -17.20
CA GLY A 130 9.10 -25.20 -17.83
C GLY A 130 7.60 -25.48 -17.87
N LEU A 131 6.74 -24.61 -17.32
CA LEU A 131 5.30 -24.76 -17.38
C LEU A 131 4.72 -24.25 -18.72
N PRO A 132 3.53 -24.76 -19.15
CA PRO A 132 2.94 -24.39 -20.44
C PRO A 132 2.65 -22.89 -20.62
N ASN A 133 2.33 -22.17 -19.53
CA ASN A 133 2.08 -20.73 -19.58
C ASN A 133 3.37 -19.89 -19.49
N GLY A 134 4.55 -20.56 -19.38
CA GLY A 134 5.83 -19.89 -19.21
C GLY A 134 6.05 -19.39 -17.79
N ALA A 135 7.12 -18.59 -17.62
CA ALA A 135 7.56 -18.08 -16.33
C ALA A 135 7.35 -16.56 -16.19
N VAL A 136 6.59 -15.94 -17.07
CA VAL A 136 6.35 -14.49 -17.05
C VAL A 136 4.88 -14.21 -17.29
N PHE A 137 4.33 -13.28 -16.50
CA PHE A 137 2.98 -12.75 -16.74
C PHE A 137 2.93 -11.25 -16.43
N ALA A 138 1.88 -10.63 -16.90
CA ALA A 138 1.58 -9.23 -16.62
C ALA A 138 0.23 -9.10 -15.93
N GLU A 139 0.13 -8.15 -15.06
CA GLU A 139 -1.11 -7.74 -14.37
C GLU A 139 -1.16 -6.21 -14.28
N GLY A 140 -2.29 -5.66 -13.86
CA GLY A 140 -2.49 -4.24 -13.66
C GLY A 140 -3.87 -3.78 -14.08
N GLY A 141 -4.22 -2.56 -13.72
CA GLY A 141 -5.56 -2.02 -13.82
C GLY A 141 -6.39 -2.30 -12.57
N ASP A 142 -7.69 -2.02 -12.66
CA ASP A 142 -8.60 -2.03 -11.51
C ASP A 142 -9.18 -3.42 -11.17
N ASP A 143 -8.84 -4.46 -11.96
CA ASP A 143 -9.35 -5.81 -11.74
C ASP A 143 -8.56 -6.52 -10.63
N PRO A 144 -9.23 -6.97 -9.55
CA PRO A 144 -8.58 -7.69 -8.48
C PRO A 144 -7.96 -9.02 -8.93
N VAL A 145 -6.76 -9.27 -8.44
CA VAL A 145 -6.02 -10.52 -8.66
C VAL A 145 -5.51 -11.09 -7.35
N GLN A 146 -5.26 -12.39 -7.33
CA GLN A 146 -4.56 -13.05 -6.22
C GLN A 146 -3.53 -14.03 -6.78
N ALA A 147 -2.30 -13.93 -6.29
CA ALA A 147 -1.25 -14.90 -6.57
C ALA A 147 -1.13 -15.91 -5.43
N THR A 148 -1.11 -17.19 -5.73
CA THR A 148 -0.94 -18.28 -4.75
C THR A 148 0.22 -19.19 -5.14
N SER A 149 0.86 -19.83 -4.15
CA SER A 149 1.84 -20.87 -4.41
C SER A 149 1.66 -22.02 -3.42
N THR A 150 1.46 -23.25 -3.92
CA THR A 150 1.31 -24.45 -3.10
C THR A 150 2.66 -24.97 -2.59
N SER A 151 3.67 -24.94 -3.44
CA SER A 151 5.00 -25.52 -3.13
C SER A 151 6.07 -24.48 -2.79
N GLY A 152 5.73 -23.20 -2.91
CA GLY A 152 6.66 -22.08 -2.81
C GLY A 152 7.18 -21.63 -4.16
N ALA A 153 7.59 -20.37 -4.22
CA ALA A 153 8.18 -19.77 -5.41
C ALA A 153 9.05 -18.57 -5.06
N THR A 154 9.99 -18.26 -5.92
CA THR A 154 10.70 -16.98 -5.93
C THR A 154 10.33 -16.23 -7.19
N VAL A 155 9.88 -14.99 -7.05
CA VAL A 155 9.52 -14.15 -8.20
C VAL A 155 10.17 -12.77 -8.10
N TYR A 156 10.44 -12.18 -9.25
CA TYR A 156 10.81 -10.78 -9.37
C TYR A 156 9.66 -10.01 -10.00
N VAL A 157 9.29 -8.94 -9.35
CA VAL A 157 8.14 -8.11 -9.75
C VAL A 157 8.63 -6.72 -10.10
N THR A 158 8.31 -6.28 -11.31
CA THR A 158 8.57 -4.91 -11.77
C THR A 158 7.25 -4.17 -11.84
N TYR A 159 7.09 -3.18 -10.99
CA TYR A 159 5.94 -2.28 -10.98
C TYR A 159 6.26 -1.02 -11.78
N VAL A 160 5.33 -0.59 -12.61
CA VAL A 160 5.33 0.71 -13.28
C VAL A 160 4.03 1.41 -12.89
N ALA A 161 4.11 2.30 -11.92
CA ALA A 161 2.93 2.92 -11.31
C ALA A 161 2.88 4.43 -11.59
N PRO A 162 1.69 5.06 -11.66
CA PRO A 162 1.56 6.50 -11.78
C PRO A 162 2.33 7.23 -10.67
N SER A 163 2.81 8.43 -10.98
CA SER A 163 3.46 9.29 -9.99
C SER A 163 2.45 9.74 -8.93
N ALA A 164 2.76 9.46 -7.67
CA ALA A 164 2.00 9.87 -6.50
C ALA A 164 2.98 10.07 -5.32
N ASP A 165 2.59 10.83 -4.31
CA ASP A 165 3.39 11.03 -3.11
C ASP A 165 2.54 10.73 -1.85
N PRO A 166 2.78 9.62 -1.16
CA PRO A 166 3.72 8.54 -1.49
C PRO A 166 3.27 7.68 -2.69
N PRO A 167 4.22 7.01 -3.38
CA PRO A 167 3.86 6.17 -4.53
C PRO A 167 3.08 4.93 -4.10
N VAL A 168 1.97 4.66 -4.80
CA VAL A 168 1.10 3.51 -4.59
C VAL A 168 1.41 2.45 -5.65
N PHE A 169 1.77 1.25 -5.21
CA PHE A 169 2.10 0.13 -6.11
C PHE A 169 1.09 -1.01 -6.02
N ARG A 170 0.29 -1.03 -4.96
CA ARG A 170 -0.69 -2.07 -4.67
C ARG A 170 -1.82 -1.48 -3.83
N ILE A 171 -3.04 -1.91 -4.11
CA ILE A 171 -4.26 -1.57 -3.39
C ILE A 171 -4.91 -2.88 -2.98
N GLU A 172 -5.22 -3.03 -1.69
CA GLU A 172 -5.86 -4.24 -1.16
C GLU A 172 -7.35 -4.23 -1.50
N ASP A 173 -7.87 -5.38 -1.90
CA ASP A 173 -9.27 -5.62 -2.22
C ASP A 173 -9.92 -6.57 -1.21
N ASP A 174 -11.25 -6.58 -1.19
CA ASP A 174 -12.01 -7.53 -0.40
C ASP A 174 -11.81 -8.96 -0.92
N ALA A 175 -11.95 -9.92 0.00
CA ALA A 175 -11.80 -11.34 -0.32
C ALA A 175 -12.84 -11.79 -1.36
N ILE A 176 -12.38 -12.41 -2.43
CA ILE A 176 -13.23 -13.08 -3.42
C ILE A 176 -13.18 -14.59 -3.14
N SER A 177 -14.34 -15.20 -2.93
CA SER A 177 -14.44 -16.66 -2.73
C SER A 177 -14.38 -17.35 -4.08
N CYS A 178 -13.24 -17.94 -4.38
CA CYS A 178 -13.08 -18.86 -5.51
C CYS A 178 -13.14 -20.32 -5.02
N PRO A 179 -13.67 -21.26 -5.85
CA PRO A 179 -13.80 -22.67 -5.48
C PRO A 179 -12.45 -23.37 -5.28
#